data_c9839a37278a9d5989b9ab8e8578c49c
#
_entry.id   c9839a37278a9d5989b9ab8e8578c49c
#
_cell.length_a   1.000
_cell.length_b   1.000
_cell.length_c   1.000
_cell.angle_alpha   90.00
_cell.angle_beta   90.00
_cell.angle_gamma   90.00
#
_symmetry.space_group_name_H-M   'P 1'
#
loop_
_entity.id
_entity.type
_entity.pdbx_description
1 polymer ?
#
loop_
_entity_poly.entity_id
_entity_poly.type
_entity_poly.pdbx_seq_one_letter_code
_entity_poly.pdbx_strand_id
1 'polypeptide(L)'
;SENIWIAKSASVAPTAYINGPCIIGRNAEVRHCAFIRGNAIVGEGAVVGNSTELKNVILFNKVQVPHYNYVGDSILGFKSHMGAGSITSNVKSDKTLVEVKCNGNVIPTGLKKMGAVLGDNVEVGCGSILNPGTVIGCDTNIYPLSSVRGYVAAGSIYKKQGEVVTKEPR
;
A
#
# COMPACT_ATOMS: atom_id res chain seq x y z
N SER A 1 25.15 3.64 3.95
CA SER A 1 24.11 4.67 3.82
C SER A 1 23.55 5.00 5.20
N GLU A 2 23.44 6.28 5.49
CA GLU A 2 22.97 6.75 6.78
C GLU A 2 21.49 6.41 6.99
N ASN A 3 21.13 6.05 8.23
CA ASN A 3 19.76 5.83 8.67
C ASN A 3 19.03 4.64 8.02
N ILE A 4 19.72 3.52 7.76
CA ILE A 4 19.09 2.26 7.37
C ILE A 4 19.25 1.24 8.49
N TRP A 5 18.11 0.73 8.99
CA TRP A 5 18.03 -0.26 10.05
C TRP A 5 17.39 -1.53 9.51
N ILE A 6 18.15 -2.62 9.49
CA ILE A 6 17.69 -3.92 8.98
C ILE A 6 17.80 -4.94 10.11
N ALA A 7 16.72 -5.59 10.46
CA ALA A 7 16.73 -6.66 11.45
C ALA A 7 17.63 -7.82 10.97
N LYS A 8 18.39 -8.44 11.89
CA LYS A 8 19.31 -9.54 11.56
C LYS A 8 18.63 -10.74 10.89
N SER A 9 17.33 -10.94 11.16
CA SER A 9 16.54 -12.03 10.58
C SER A 9 15.84 -11.65 9.28
N ALA A 10 15.97 -10.41 8.81
CA ALA A 10 15.41 -10.01 7.52
C ALA A 10 16.27 -10.55 6.37
N SER A 11 15.61 -10.92 5.29
CA SER A 11 16.26 -11.35 4.05
C SER A 11 16.22 -10.22 3.02
N VAL A 12 17.40 -9.81 2.52
CA VAL A 12 17.50 -8.77 1.49
C VAL A 12 18.29 -9.33 0.31
N ALA A 13 17.62 -9.34 -0.86
CA ALA A 13 18.29 -9.78 -2.09
C ALA A 13 19.43 -8.83 -2.48
N PRO A 14 20.58 -9.32 -2.93
CA PRO A 14 21.73 -8.48 -3.29
C PRO A 14 21.44 -7.50 -4.45
N THR A 15 20.38 -7.72 -5.19
CA THR A 15 19.93 -6.87 -6.29
C THR A 15 18.88 -5.83 -5.88
N ALA A 16 18.44 -5.82 -4.62
CA ALA A 16 17.58 -4.78 -4.10
C ALA A 16 18.39 -3.48 -3.89
N TYR A 17 17.74 -2.35 -4.15
CA TYR A 17 18.33 -1.05 -3.87
C TYR A 17 17.57 -0.33 -2.76
N ILE A 18 18.28 0.03 -1.69
CA ILE A 18 17.66 0.61 -0.49
C ILE A 18 18.32 1.94 -0.17
N ASN A 19 17.53 3.00 -0.14
CA ASN A 19 17.89 4.30 0.41
C ASN A 19 17.28 4.50 1.80
N GLY A 20 18.00 5.25 2.63
CA GLY A 20 17.47 5.71 3.92
C GLY A 20 16.67 7.03 3.82
N PRO A 21 16.01 7.42 4.92
CA PRO A 21 15.85 6.60 6.12
C PRO A 21 14.92 5.40 5.91
N CYS A 22 15.25 4.24 6.47
CA CYS A 22 14.48 3.02 6.30
C CYS A 22 14.61 2.10 7.52
N ILE A 23 13.50 1.47 7.91
CA ILE A 23 13.49 0.41 8.93
C ILE A 23 12.90 -0.85 8.28
N ILE A 24 13.64 -1.96 8.33
CA ILE A 24 13.20 -3.27 7.86
C ILE A 24 13.11 -4.21 9.06
N GLY A 25 11.89 -4.65 9.36
CA GLY A 25 11.55 -5.46 10.53
C GLY A 25 12.04 -6.91 10.45
N ARG A 26 11.88 -7.63 11.58
CA ARG A 26 12.28 -9.05 11.67
C ARG A 26 11.55 -9.90 10.63
N ASN A 27 12.25 -10.88 10.07
CA ASN A 27 11.71 -11.85 9.11
C ASN A 27 11.06 -11.20 7.88
N ALA A 28 11.30 -9.92 7.63
CA ALA A 28 10.84 -9.27 6.41
C ALA A 28 11.70 -9.74 5.22
N GLU A 29 11.09 -9.79 4.05
CA GLU A 29 11.75 -10.14 2.80
C GLU A 29 11.77 -8.93 1.86
N VAL A 30 12.97 -8.54 1.41
CA VAL A 30 13.17 -7.58 0.32
C VAL A 30 13.76 -8.34 -0.85
N ARG A 31 12.93 -8.58 -1.87
CA ARG A 31 13.25 -9.48 -2.97
C ARG A 31 14.03 -8.80 -4.09
N HIS A 32 14.36 -9.60 -5.10
CA HIS A 32 15.11 -9.20 -6.29
C HIS A 32 14.54 -7.92 -6.93
N CYS A 33 15.43 -6.95 -7.25
CA CYS A 33 15.08 -5.68 -7.88
C CYS A 33 14.06 -4.81 -7.15
N ALA A 34 13.80 -5.05 -5.85
CA ALA A 34 13.00 -4.12 -5.07
C ALA A 34 13.73 -2.77 -4.94
N PHE A 35 12.98 -1.67 -5.00
CA PHE A 35 13.51 -0.32 -4.86
C PHE A 35 12.85 0.42 -3.69
N ILE A 36 13.56 0.55 -2.58
CA ILE A 36 13.12 1.33 -1.42
C ILE A 36 13.77 2.71 -1.51
N ARG A 37 12.97 3.74 -1.79
CA ARG A 37 13.45 5.11 -2.01
C ARG A 37 13.69 5.91 -0.75
N GLY A 38 13.38 5.36 0.42
CA GLY A 38 13.52 6.00 1.70
C GLY A 38 12.20 6.43 2.32
N ASN A 39 12.28 6.90 3.58
CA ASN A 39 11.15 7.16 4.45
C ASN A 39 10.19 5.95 4.50
N ALA A 40 10.76 4.75 4.72
CA ALA A 40 10.01 3.51 4.69
C ALA A 40 10.14 2.76 6.01
N ILE A 41 9.00 2.32 6.54
CA ILE A 41 8.91 1.36 7.65
C ILE A 41 8.31 0.09 7.08
N VAL A 42 9.08 -0.99 7.08
CA VAL A 42 8.68 -2.32 6.63
C VAL A 42 8.53 -3.20 7.87
N GLY A 43 7.32 -3.58 8.19
CA GLY A 43 6.97 -4.34 9.38
C GLY A 43 7.51 -5.76 9.40
N GLU A 44 7.37 -6.43 10.53
CA GLU A 44 7.82 -7.81 10.73
C GLU A 44 7.09 -8.78 9.78
N GLY A 45 7.85 -9.66 9.11
CA GLY A 45 7.31 -10.65 8.17
C GLY A 45 6.66 -10.05 6.92
N ALA A 46 6.88 -8.77 6.64
CA ALA A 46 6.39 -8.14 5.42
C ALA A 46 7.22 -8.55 4.20
N VAL A 47 6.61 -8.54 3.03
CA VAL A 47 7.25 -8.88 1.76
C VAL A 47 7.24 -7.69 0.83
N VAL A 48 8.42 -7.21 0.46
CA VAL A 48 8.65 -6.23 -0.61
C VAL A 48 9.22 -6.99 -1.79
N GLY A 49 8.40 -7.25 -2.77
CA GLY A 49 8.70 -8.23 -3.81
C GLY A 49 9.45 -7.69 -5.01
N ASN A 50 9.50 -8.52 -6.05
CA ASN A 50 10.23 -8.22 -7.27
C ASN A 50 9.76 -6.91 -7.90
N SER A 51 10.71 -6.02 -8.17
CA SER A 51 10.48 -4.74 -8.86
C SER A 51 9.39 -3.87 -8.21
N THR A 52 9.18 -4.03 -6.91
CA THR A 52 8.29 -3.18 -6.12
C THR A 52 9.02 -1.94 -5.68
N GLU A 53 8.41 -0.78 -5.89
CA GLU A 53 8.96 0.50 -5.43
C GLU A 53 8.18 0.99 -4.20
N LEU A 54 8.92 1.37 -3.14
CA LEU A 54 8.40 1.98 -1.93
C LEU A 54 8.95 3.41 -1.74
N LYS A 55 8.07 4.34 -1.37
CA LYS A 55 8.43 5.72 -1.06
C LYS A 55 7.48 6.35 -0.04
N ASN A 56 8.01 6.84 1.09
CA ASN A 56 7.18 7.42 2.18
C ASN A 56 6.04 6.49 2.60
N VAL A 57 6.36 5.33 3.16
CA VAL A 57 5.36 4.29 3.46
C VAL A 57 5.52 3.72 4.85
N ILE A 58 4.39 3.29 5.41
CA ILE A 58 4.35 2.39 6.56
C ILE A 58 3.66 1.11 6.10
N LEU A 59 4.42 0.03 6.02
CA LEU A 59 3.89 -1.32 5.87
C LEU A 59 3.84 -1.96 7.26
N PHE A 60 2.66 -2.26 7.74
CA PHE A 60 2.51 -3.00 8.99
C PHE A 60 2.99 -4.45 8.85
N ASN A 61 2.95 -5.21 9.96
CA ASN A 61 3.46 -6.58 9.94
C ASN A 61 2.70 -7.46 8.94
N LYS A 62 3.44 -8.37 8.28
CA LYS A 62 2.92 -9.34 7.31
C LYS A 62 2.23 -8.73 6.08
N VAL A 63 2.44 -7.45 5.81
CA VAL A 63 2.00 -6.84 4.55
C VAL A 63 2.75 -7.47 3.38
N GLN A 64 2.05 -7.67 2.27
CA GLN A 64 2.65 -8.21 1.06
C GLN A 64 2.43 -7.28 -0.13
N VAL A 65 3.53 -6.83 -0.71
CA VAL A 65 3.57 -6.08 -1.97
C VAL A 65 4.56 -6.78 -2.92
N PRO A 66 4.17 -7.99 -3.41
CA PRO A 66 5.13 -8.99 -3.87
C PRO A 66 5.61 -8.81 -5.31
N HIS A 67 4.90 -8.06 -6.16
CA HIS A 67 5.17 -8.07 -7.60
C HIS A 67 4.82 -6.76 -8.29
N TYR A 68 5.83 -6.02 -8.79
CA TYR A 68 5.65 -4.84 -9.63
C TYR A 68 4.68 -3.81 -9.05
N ASN A 69 4.71 -3.63 -7.74
CA ASN A 69 3.85 -2.67 -7.08
C ASN A 69 4.55 -1.30 -6.99
N TYR A 70 3.78 -0.22 -7.08
CA TYR A 70 4.20 1.08 -6.62
C TYR A 70 3.41 1.45 -5.36
N VAL A 71 4.10 1.67 -4.25
CA VAL A 71 3.49 2.09 -3.00
C VAL A 71 4.14 3.40 -2.56
N GLY A 72 3.41 4.49 -2.71
CA GLY A 72 3.89 5.83 -2.39
C GLY A 72 2.97 6.59 -1.47
N ASP A 73 3.54 7.29 -0.47
CA ASP A 73 2.82 8.17 0.47
C ASP A 73 1.58 7.46 1.07
N SER A 74 1.76 6.23 1.56
CA SER A 74 0.69 5.29 1.90
C SER A 74 0.93 4.55 3.20
N ILE A 75 -0.16 4.07 3.81
CA ILE A 75 -0.13 3.22 5.00
C ILE A 75 -0.90 1.94 4.67
N LEU A 76 -0.25 0.78 4.86
CA LEU A 76 -0.85 -0.53 4.62
C LEU A 76 -0.96 -1.28 5.95
N GLY A 77 -2.19 -1.63 6.35
CA GLY A 77 -2.51 -2.33 7.60
C GLY A 77 -2.02 -3.77 7.65
N PHE A 78 -2.11 -4.37 8.81
CA PHE A 78 -1.64 -5.73 9.09
C PHE A 78 -2.19 -6.76 8.09
N LYS A 79 -1.29 -7.61 7.55
CA LYS A 79 -1.64 -8.64 6.56
C LYS A 79 -2.32 -8.13 5.28
N SER A 80 -2.33 -6.84 5.00
CA SER A 80 -2.85 -6.41 3.71
C SER A 80 -1.96 -6.87 2.56
N HIS A 81 -2.57 -7.13 1.42
CA HIS A 81 -1.91 -7.64 0.24
C HIS A 81 -2.28 -6.82 -1.00
N MET A 82 -1.30 -6.49 -1.80
CA MET A 82 -1.49 -5.85 -3.10
C MET A 82 -1.08 -6.82 -4.20
N GLY A 83 -2.04 -7.25 -5.01
CA GLY A 83 -1.80 -8.11 -6.16
C GLY A 83 -0.83 -7.50 -7.19
N ALA A 84 -0.31 -8.32 -8.07
CA ALA A 84 0.70 -7.92 -9.03
C ALA A 84 0.27 -6.70 -9.87
N GLY A 85 1.17 -5.72 -10.02
CA GLY A 85 0.92 -4.53 -10.81
C GLY A 85 -0.09 -3.54 -10.20
N SER A 86 -0.62 -3.80 -9.00
CA SER A 86 -1.46 -2.80 -8.33
C SER A 86 -0.60 -1.68 -7.73
N ILE A 87 -1.15 -0.47 -7.73
CA ILE A 87 -0.40 0.72 -7.33
C ILE A 87 -1.24 1.66 -6.45
N THR A 88 -0.56 2.44 -5.59
CA THR A 88 -1.13 3.60 -4.92
C THR A 88 -0.75 4.86 -5.67
N SER A 89 -1.66 5.40 -6.49
CA SER A 89 -1.44 6.71 -7.12
C SER A 89 -1.49 7.79 -6.05
N ASN A 90 -0.49 8.65 -5.99
CA ASN A 90 -0.33 9.60 -4.88
C ASN A 90 -0.43 11.08 -5.29
N VAL A 91 -0.62 11.37 -6.58
CA VAL A 91 -0.76 12.74 -7.11
C VAL A 91 -2.01 12.84 -7.97
N LYS A 92 -2.85 13.84 -7.69
CA LYS A 92 -4.00 14.15 -8.54
C LYS A 92 -3.54 14.74 -9.88
N SER A 93 -4.25 14.41 -10.95
CA SER A 93 -3.92 14.91 -12.31
C SER A 93 -4.01 16.43 -12.42
N ASP A 94 -4.96 17.05 -11.71
CA ASP A 94 -5.16 18.49 -11.65
C ASP A 94 -4.17 19.23 -10.74
N LYS A 95 -3.26 18.51 -10.07
CA LYS A 95 -2.24 19.03 -9.14
C LYS A 95 -2.80 19.75 -7.91
N THR A 96 -4.09 19.66 -7.65
CA THR A 96 -4.70 20.19 -6.42
C THR A 96 -4.34 19.33 -5.20
N LEU A 97 -4.61 19.83 -3.99
CA LEU A 97 -4.35 19.09 -2.76
C LEU A 97 -5.24 17.83 -2.68
N VAL A 98 -4.69 16.80 -2.07
CA VAL A 98 -5.45 15.55 -1.87
C VAL A 98 -6.45 15.73 -0.74
N GLU A 99 -7.66 15.22 -0.95
CA GLU A 99 -8.71 15.14 0.04
C GLU A 99 -9.09 13.68 0.28
N VAL A 100 -9.40 13.34 1.52
CA VAL A 100 -10.02 12.05 1.86
C VAL A 100 -11.54 12.23 1.89
N LYS A 101 -12.25 11.44 1.10
CA LYS A 101 -13.72 11.47 1.06
C LYS A 101 -14.28 10.22 1.71
N CYS A 102 -15.02 10.40 2.81
CA CYS A 102 -15.56 9.30 3.59
C CYS A 102 -16.95 9.65 4.12
N ASN A 103 -17.95 8.81 3.82
CA ASN A 103 -19.33 8.94 4.33
C ASN A 103 -19.92 10.36 4.18
N GLY A 104 -19.77 10.94 2.99
CA GLY A 104 -20.26 12.28 2.70
C GLY A 104 -19.41 13.43 3.25
N ASN A 105 -18.41 13.12 4.07
CA ASN A 105 -17.45 14.10 4.59
C ASN A 105 -16.25 14.23 3.67
N VAL A 106 -15.70 15.44 3.59
CA VAL A 106 -14.45 15.75 2.89
C VAL A 106 -13.44 16.23 3.92
N ILE A 107 -12.32 15.50 4.03
CA ILE A 107 -11.25 15.82 4.97
C ILE A 107 -10.06 16.35 4.15
N PRO A 108 -9.74 17.64 4.23
CA PRO A 108 -8.58 18.21 3.56
C PRO A 108 -7.30 17.70 4.23
N THR A 109 -6.37 17.15 3.42
CA THR A 109 -5.09 16.65 3.96
C THR A 109 -4.00 17.73 4.03
N GLY A 110 -4.14 18.82 3.28
CA GLY A 110 -3.10 19.82 3.11
C GLY A 110 -1.91 19.34 2.28
N LEU A 111 -1.96 18.12 1.73
CA LEU A 111 -0.86 17.48 1.04
C LEU A 111 -1.07 17.47 -0.47
N LYS A 112 0.02 17.70 -1.23
CA LYS A 112 0.04 17.49 -2.69
C LYS A 112 0.18 16.02 -3.07
N LYS A 113 0.68 15.18 -2.14
CA LYS A 113 0.91 13.75 -2.34
C LYS A 113 0.35 12.98 -1.16
N MET A 114 -0.57 12.09 -1.44
CA MET A 114 -1.09 11.09 -0.53
C MET A 114 -1.62 9.93 -1.38
N GLY A 115 -1.14 8.74 -1.13
CA GLY A 115 -1.58 7.53 -1.80
C GLY A 115 -2.86 6.96 -1.18
N ALA A 116 -2.74 5.82 -0.55
CA ALA A 116 -3.87 5.13 0.06
C ALA A 116 -3.61 4.73 1.51
N VAL A 117 -4.68 4.56 2.26
CA VAL A 117 -4.66 3.93 3.59
C VAL A 117 -5.49 2.65 3.51
N LEU A 118 -4.86 1.51 3.77
CA LEU A 118 -5.50 0.20 3.83
C LEU A 118 -5.61 -0.24 5.29
N GLY A 119 -6.79 -0.70 5.66
CA GLY A 119 -6.99 -1.40 6.93
C GLY A 119 -6.36 -2.80 6.93
N ASP A 120 -6.53 -3.50 8.03
CA ASP A 120 -6.00 -4.86 8.19
C ASP A 120 -6.72 -5.86 7.25
N ASN A 121 -5.99 -6.89 6.80
CA ASN A 121 -6.50 -7.98 5.96
C ASN A 121 -7.15 -7.51 4.63
N VAL A 122 -6.77 -6.36 4.11
CA VAL A 122 -7.26 -5.89 2.80
C VAL A 122 -6.57 -6.66 1.69
N GLU A 123 -7.35 -7.15 0.73
CA GLU A 123 -6.86 -7.82 -0.47
C GLU A 123 -7.13 -6.96 -1.71
N VAL A 124 -6.08 -6.48 -2.37
CA VAL A 124 -6.18 -5.70 -3.59
C VAL A 124 -5.84 -6.57 -4.80
N GLY A 125 -6.80 -6.75 -5.70
CA GLY A 125 -6.62 -7.53 -6.92
C GLY A 125 -5.60 -6.93 -7.89
N CYS A 126 -5.00 -7.80 -8.71
CA CYS A 126 -3.95 -7.45 -9.66
C CYS A 126 -4.35 -6.29 -10.59
N GLY A 127 -3.39 -5.42 -10.93
CA GLY A 127 -3.58 -4.33 -11.86
C GLY A 127 -4.50 -3.20 -11.36
N SER A 128 -4.90 -3.22 -10.10
CA SER A 128 -5.78 -2.20 -9.53
C SER A 128 -5.03 -0.90 -9.21
N ILE A 129 -5.72 0.22 -9.36
CA ILE A 129 -5.20 1.55 -9.05
C ILE A 129 -5.98 2.13 -7.88
N LEU A 130 -5.29 2.38 -6.77
CA LEU A 130 -5.84 3.11 -5.65
C LEU A 130 -5.52 4.60 -5.85
N ASN A 131 -6.55 5.39 -6.16
CA ASN A 131 -6.38 6.81 -6.47
C ASN A 131 -6.01 7.62 -5.22
N PRO A 132 -5.43 8.82 -5.38
CA PRO A 132 -5.01 9.65 -4.25
C PRO A 132 -6.11 9.88 -3.21
N GLY A 133 -5.79 9.64 -1.94
CA GLY A 133 -6.73 9.77 -0.83
C GLY A 133 -7.71 8.61 -0.67
N THR A 134 -7.47 7.47 -1.34
CA THR A 134 -8.28 6.26 -1.14
C THR A 134 -8.08 5.70 0.27
N VAL A 135 -9.18 5.35 0.95
CA VAL A 135 -9.17 4.67 2.24
C VAL A 135 -10.01 3.40 2.12
N ILE A 136 -9.43 2.27 2.49
CA ILE A 136 -10.09 0.96 2.41
C ILE A 136 -10.16 0.39 3.83
N GLY A 137 -11.39 0.10 4.29
CA GLY A 137 -11.63 -0.52 5.61
C GLY A 137 -11.10 -1.96 5.68
N CYS A 138 -10.94 -2.46 6.91
CA CYS A 138 -10.42 -3.81 7.18
C CYS A 138 -11.26 -4.90 6.49
N ASP A 139 -10.63 -6.05 6.25
CA ASP A 139 -11.30 -7.28 5.74
C ASP A 139 -12.00 -7.08 4.39
N THR A 140 -11.50 -6.16 3.57
CA THR A 140 -12.11 -5.77 2.29
C THR A 140 -11.34 -6.36 1.11
N ASN A 141 -12.07 -6.81 0.09
CA ASN A 141 -11.52 -7.28 -1.16
C ASN A 141 -11.78 -6.29 -2.30
N ILE A 142 -10.75 -5.93 -3.04
CA ILE A 142 -10.83 -5.15 -4.28
C ILE A 142 -10.62 -6.10 -5.45
N TYR A 143 -11.58 -6.18 -6.37
CA TYR A 143 -11.43 -7.03 -7.55
C TYR A 143 -10.34 -6.53 -8.50
N PRO A 144 -9.71 -7.43 -9.26
CA PRO A 144 -8.68 -7.06 -10.22
C PRO A 144 -9.11 -5.96 -11.20
N LEU A 145 -8.13 -5.20 -11.70
CA LEU A 145 -8.34 -4.13 -12.68
C LEU A 145 -9.30 -3.02 -12.23
N SER A 146 -9.40 -2.82 -10.92
CA SER A 146 -10.27 -1.79 -10.35
C SER A 146 -9.58 -0.43 -10.27
N SER A 147 -10.32 0.65 -10.54
CA SER A 147 -9.93 2.02 -10.23
C SER A 147 -10.71 2.49 -9.01
N VAL A 148 -10.08 2.48 -7.84
CA VAL A 148 -10.74 2.78 -6.56
C VAL A 148 -10.54 4.25 -6.19
N ARG A 149 -11.60 4.93 -5.74
CA ARG A 149 -11.57 6.31 -5.27
C ARG A 149 -12.38 6.48 -3.99
N GLY A 150 -11.87 7.28 -3.07
CA GLY A 150 -12.56 7.61 -1.83
C GLY A 150 -12.54 6.47 -0.83
N TYR A 151 -13.62 6.29 -0.09
CA TYR A 151 -13.72 5.32 0.99
C TYR A 151 -14.46 4.05 0.54
N VAL A 152 -13.88 2.90 0.89
CA VAL A 152 -14.54 1.58 0.80
C VAL A 152 -14.73 1.05 2.21
N ALA A 153 -15.96 0.73 2.58
CA ALA A 153 -16.30 0.28 3.92
C ALA A 153 -15.61 -1.06 4.27
N ALA A 154 -15.36 -1.28 5.56
CA ALA A 154 -14.83 -2.55 6.04
C ALA A 154 -15.78 -3.72 5.71
N GLY A 155 -15.22 -4.93 5.55
CA GLY A 155 -15.99 -6.14 5.26
C GLY A 155 -16.69 -6.10 3.89
N SER A 156 -16.13 -5.40 2.93
CA SER A 156 -16.76 -5.19 1.60
C SER A 156 -16.04 -5.94 0.49
N ILE A 157 -16.74 -6.11 -0.62
CA ILE A 157 -16.16 -6.50 -1.91
C ILE A 157 -16.42 -5.37 -2.91
N TYR A 158 -15.34 -4.73 -3.36
CA TYR A 158 -15.38 -3.73 -4.42
C TYR A 158 -15.25 -4.43 -5.77
N LYS A 159 -16.35 -4.57 -6.51
CA LYS A 159 -16.36 -5.28 -7.80
C LYS A 159 -16.03 -4.38 -8.97
N LYS A 160 -16.57 -3.17 -8.97
CA LYS A 160 -16.30 -2.09 -9.95
C LYS A 160 -16.72 -0.77 -9.34
N GLN A 161 -16.41 0.33 -9.97
CA GLN A 161 -16.82 1.64 -9.48
C GLN A 161 -18.34 1.70 -9.31
N GLY A 162 -18.79 2.00 -8.09
CA GLY A 162 -20.22 2.09 -7.74
C GLY A 162 -20.89 0.74 -7.41
N GLU A 163 -20.16 -0.39 -7.46
CA GLU A 163 -20.69 -1.69 -7.05
C GLU A 163 -19.87 -2.25 -5.89
N VAL A 164 -20.37 -2.03 -4.69
CA VAL A 164 -19.78 -2.54 -3.44
C VAL A 164 -20.83 -3.37 -2.71
N VAL A 165 -20.48 -4.58 -2.35
CA VAL A 165 -21.35 -5.50 -1.61
C VAL A 165 -20.72 -5.91 -0.30
N THR A 166 -21.53 -6.31 0.67
CA THR A 166 -21.05 -6.85 1.94
C THR A 166 -20.34 -8.19 1.71
N LYS A 167 -19.25 -8.41 2.41
CA LYS A 167 -18.52 -9.68 2.37
C LYS A 167 -19.19 -10.67 3.34
N GLU A 168 -19.67 -11.79 2.80
CA GLU A 168 -20.17 -12.86 3.65
C GLU A 168 -19.02 -13.51 4.45
N PRO A 169 -19.22 -13.79 5.75
CA PRO A 169 -18.27 -14.53 6.55
C PRO A 169 -18.00 -15.92 5.95
N ARG A 170 -16.76 -16.37 5.99
CA ARG A 170 -16.39 -17.74 5.66
C ARG A 170 -16.40 -18.61 6.88
#